data_88abe7a811ff6cb4791fbc1c24006b69
#
_entry.id   88abe7a811ff6cb4791fbc1c24006b69
#
_cell.length_a   1.000
_cell.length_b   1.000
_cell.length_c   1.000
_cell.angle_alpha   90.00
_cell.angle_beta   90.00
_cell.angle_gamma   90.00
#
_symmetry.space_group_name_H-M   'P 1'
#
loop_
_entity.id
_entity.type
_entity.pdbx_description
1 polymer ?
#
loop_
_entity_poly.entity_id
_entity_poly.type
_entity_poly.pdbx_seq_one_letter_code
_entity_poly.pdbx_strand_id
1 'polypeptide(L)'
;VLAPTDFKVADLSLAEAGRHQIRLAEREMPGLMALREEYSASAPLAGARISGSLHMTVQTAVLIETLVALGAEVRWASCNIFSTQDEAAAAVVVGDGTPEAPSGVPVFAWKGESLEEYWWAADRIFDFAEGPTLILDDGGDATMYVLEGAASEAAGRVPTAGEDAPEEYRAFLAQLETAMTEAPGRFTRLAEGIQGVSEETTTGVNRLYRLAEAGRLPFPAINVNDSVTKSKFDNRYGIRHSLPDGLNRATDVLIGGKIAVVVGYGDVGKGAAEALRGQGARVIVTEIDPICALQATMDGYQVALLPDVAEVADIVITTTGNTRVVDVDVLRSLKPGAIVGNVGHFDDEIDLAGLRRVDGVSVVEIKPQVHEWTIPVPTEAGLGRETTQILVLSEGRLLNLGNATGHPSFVMSASFSNQVLAQIELWTRGSDYDDAVHRLSKELDEKVARLHLPALGAQLSELTKEQAEYIGVDVAGPYKPDHYRY
;
A
#
# COMPACT_ATOMS: atom_id res chain seq x y z
N VAL A 1 5.07 -28.83 -9.61
CA VAL A 1 6.13 -28.57 -8.61
C VAL A 1 6.98 -27.43 -9.13
N LEU A 2 7.12 -26.40 -8.31
CA LEU A 2 7.97 -25.25 -8.63
C LEU A 2 9.45 -25.64 -8.63
N ALA A 3 10.22 -25.09 -9.54
CA ALA A 3 11.68 -25.21 -9.47
C ALA A 3 12.24 -24.34 -8.31
N PRO A 4 13.37 -24.72 -7.70
CA PRO A 4 13.95 -23.91 -6.59
C PRO A 4 14.31 -22.47 -6.98
N THR A 5 14.40 -22.17 -8.27
CA THR A 5 14.66 -20.82 -8.82
C THR A 5 13.39 -20.01 -9.05
N ASP A 6 12.21 -20.62 -8.95
CA ASP A 6 10.92 -19.98 -9.25
C ASP A 6 10.29 -19.29 -8.04
N PHE A 7 10.95 -19.26 -6.90
CA PHE A 7 10.50 -18.56 -5.70
C PHE A 7 11.68 -18.21 -4.79
N LYS A 8 11.49 -17.23 -3.91
CA LYS A 8 12.38 -16.97 -2.79
C LYS A 8 11.56 -16.41 -1.62
N VAL A 9 11.46 -17.17 -0.54
CA VAL A 9 10.78 -16.83 0.71
C VAL A 9 11.68 -17.15 1.89
N ALA A 10 11.38 -16.66 3.09
CA ALA A 10 12.22 -16.82 4.26
C ALA A 10 12.42 -18.30 4.65
N ASP A 11 11.31 -19.04 4.81
CA ASP A 11 11.33 -20.46 5.25
C ASP A 11 10.02 -21.16 4.87
N LEU A 12 10.11 -22.17 4.03
CA LEU A 12 8.94 -22.98 3.61
C LEU A 12 8.32 -23.80 4.75
N SER A 13 9.04 -24.05 5.83
CA SER A 13 8.49 -24.76 7.00
C SER A 13 7.38 -23.99 7.71
N LEU A 14 7.25 -22.70 7.45
CA LEU A 14 6.18 -21.84 7.98
C LEU A 14 4.83 -22.02 7.28
N ALA A 15 4.77 -22.78 6.19
CA ALA A 15 3.59 -22.89 5.33
C ALA A 15 2.34 -23.39 6.06
N GLU A 16 2.46 -24.32 7.00
CA GLU A 16 1.31 -24.83 7.76
C GLU A 16 0.69 -23.72 8.63
N ALA A 17 1.53 -22.96 9.34
CA ALA A 17 1.10 -21.83 10.14
C ALA A 17 0.43 -20.74 9.27
N GLY A 18 1.03 -20.44 8.10
CA GLY A 18 0.46 -19.52 7.12
C GLY A 18 -0.90 -19.99 6.59
N ARG A 19 -1.04 -21.28 6.30
CA ARG A 19 -2.33 -21.83 5.84
C ARG A 19 -3.44 -21.67 6.87
N HIS A 20 -3.15 -21.83 8.16
CA HIS A 20 -4.12 -21.56 9.23
C HIS A 20 -4.53 -20.08 9.27
N GLN A 21 -3.56 -19.16 9.13
CA GLN A 21 -3.83 -17.71 9.12
C GLN A 21 -4.63 -17.31 7.87
N ILE A 22 -4.32 -17.86 6.69
CA ILE A 22 -5.07 -17.61 5.44
C ILE A 22 -6.53 -18.05 5.60
N ARG A 23 -6.79 -19.25 6.16
CA ARG A 23 -8.17 -19.70 6.42
C ARG A 23 -8.93 -18.81 7.39
N LEU A 24 -8.23 -18.20 8.36
CA LEU A 24 -8.84 -17.22 9.26
C LEU A 24 -9.19 -15.94 8.48
N ALA A 25 -8.29 -15.47 7.63
CA ALA A 25 -8.53 -14.31 6.78
C ALA A 25 -9.70 -14.52 5.80
N GLU A 26 -9.79 -15.67 5.16
CA GLU A 26 -10.90 -16.03 4.25
C GLU A 26 -12.27 -15.86 4.90
N ARG A 27 -12.42 -16.21 6.18
CA ARG A 27 -13.68 -16.04 6.94
C ARG A 27 -14.07 -14.58 7.14
N GLU A 28 -13.08 -13.69 7.17
CA GLU A 28 -13.24 -12.26 7.35
C GLU A 28 -13.21 -11.48 6.02
N MET A 29 -13.17 -12.18 4.87
CA MET A 29 -13.10 -11.58 3.53
C MET A 29 -14.30 -11.98 2.65
N PRO A 30 -15.54 -11.68 3.09
CA PRO A 30 -16.75 -12.22 2.48
C PRO A 30 -16.95 -11.78 1.03
N GLY A 31 -16.61 -10.55 0.68
CA GLY A 31 -16.77 -10.05 -0.69
C GLY A 31 -15.81 -10.72 -1.66
N LEU A 32 -14.54 -10.87 -1.26
CA LEU A 32 -13.53 -11.53 -2.08
C LEU A 32 -13.86 -13.02 -2.27
N MET A 33 -14.28 -13.71 -1.20
CA MET A 33 -14.68 -15.11 -1.27
C MET A 33 -15.94 -15.31 -2.13
N ALA A 34 -16.90 -14.37 -2.07
CA ALA A 34 -18.09 -14.41 -2.93
C ALA A 34 -17.74 -14.25 -4.41
N LEU A 35 -16.79 -13.36 -4.76
CA LEU A 35 -16.29 -13.23 -6.14
C LEU A 35 -15.56 -14.49 -6.59
N ARG A 36 -14.76 -15.11 -5.73
CA ARG A 36 -14.11 -16.41 -6.03
C ARG A 36 -15.14 -17.48 -6.37
N GLU A 37 -16.21 -17.59 -5.57
CA GLU A 37 -17.29 -18.54 -5.82
C GLU A 37 -18.06 -18.22 -7.11
N GLU A 38 -18.42 -16.95 -7.34
CA GLU A 38 -19.18 -16.50 -8.51
C GLU A 38 -18.44 -16.78 -9.83
N TYR A 39 -17.12 -16.53 -9.86
CA TYR A 39 -16.35 -16.53 -11.11
C TYR A 39 -15.49 -17.79 -11.34
N SER A 40 -15.27 -18.67 -10.33
CA SER A 40 -14.40 -19.85 -10.49
C SER A 40 -14.80 -20.74 -11.65
N ALA A 41 -16.10 -20.98 -11.85
CA ALA A 41 -16.59 -21.85 -12.92
C ALA A 41 -16.40 -21.26 -14.34
N SER A 42 -16.47 -19.94 -14.47
CA SER A 42 -16.30 -19.24 -15.76
C SER A 42 -14.85 -18.94 -16.08
N ALA A 43 -13.96 -18.93 -15.06
CA ALA A 43 -12.54 -18.64 -15.15
C ALA A 43 -12.22 -17.41 -16.06
N PRO A 44 -12.75 -16.20 -15.75
CA PRO A 44 -12.65 -15.05 -16.63
C PRO A 44 -11.22 -14.56 -16.84
N LEU A 45 -10.27 -14.97 -16.00
CA LEU A 45 -8.85 -14.66 -16.12
C LEU A 45 -8.04 -15.80 -16.78
N ALA A 46 -8.70 -16.79 -17.42
CA ALA A 46 -7.99 -17.85 -18.12
C ALA A 46 -7.05 -17.29 -19.19
N GLY A 47 -5.77 -17.64 -19.11
CA GLY A 47 -4.70 -17.16 -19.99
C GLY A 47 -4.08 -15.82 -19.56
N ALA A 48 -4.61 -15.12 -18.56
CA ALA A 48 -3.95 -13.95 -17.99
C ALA A 48 -2.70 -14.34 -17.20
N ARG A 49 -1.63 -13.58 -17.36
CA ARG A 49 -0.37 -13.71 -16.63
C ARG A 49 -0.14 -12.42 -15.85
N ILE A 50 -0.36 -12.49 -14.53
CA ILE A 50 -0.40 -11.33 -13.64
C ILE A 50 0.89 -11.22 -12.85
N SER A 51 1.63 -10.14 -13.07
CA SER A 51 2.75 -9.71 -12.22
C SER A 51 2.19 -8.87 -11.07
N GLY A 52 2.24 -9.40 -9.85
CA GLY A 52 1.74 -8.71 -8.66
C GLY A 52 2.87 -8.13 -7.81
N SER A 53 2.73 -6.86 -7.44
CA SER A 53 3.62 -6.14 -6.54
C SER A 53 2.78 -5.43 -5.47
N LEU A 54 2.48 -6.13 -4.40
CA LEU A 54 1.68 -5.64 -3.29
C LEU A 54 2.07 -6.40 -2.01
N HIS A 55 1.96 -5.75 -0.85
CA HIS A 55 2.33 -6.30 0.47
C HIS A 55 1.98 -7.78 0.62
N MET A 56 2.95 -8.65 0.82
CA MET A 56 2.74 -10.10 0.91
C MET A 56 2.21 -10.50 2.30
N THR A 57 0.96 -10.16 2.57
CA THR A 57 0.23 -10.47 3.81
C THR A 57 -0.68 -11.70 3.66
N VAL A 58 -1.29 -12.15 4.76
CA VAL A 58 -2.29 -13.23 4.69
C VAL A 58 -3.50 -12.84 3.83
N GLN A 59 -3.89 -11.57 3.83
CA GLN A 59 -4.99 -11.08 2.99
C GLN A 59 -4.61 -11.13 1.50
N THR A 60 -3.37 -10.77 1.19
CA THR A 60 -2.82 -10.87 -0.17
C THR A 60 -2.74 -12.32 -0.65
N ALA A 61 -2.45 -13.25 0.25
CA ALA A 61 -2.52 -14.68 -0.09
C ALA A 61 -3.92 -15.08 -0.56
N VAL A 62 -4.98 -14.59 0.10
CA VAL A 62 -6.37 -14.82 -0.33
C VAL A 62 -6.65 -14.19 -1.71
N LEU A 63 -6.10 -13.00 -1.99
CA LEU A 63 -6.19 -12.36 -3.31
C LEU A 63 -5.51 -13.20 -4.38
N ILE A 64 -4.25 -13.61 -4.17
CA ILE A 64 -3.47 -14.44 -5.10
C ILE A 64 -4.24 -15.73 -5.42
N GLU A 65 -4.69 -16.44 -4.41
CA GLU A 65 -5.44 -17.68 -4.58
C GLU A 65 -6.80 -17.46 -5.28
N THR A 66 -7.40 -16.29 -5.10
CA THR A 66 -8.61 -15.91 -5.86
C THR A 66 -8.28 -15.71 -7.33
N LEU A 67 -7.25 -14.94 -7.68
CA LEU A 67 -6.83 -14.73 -9.07
C LEU A 67 -6.52 -16.07 -9.77
N VAL A 68 -5.82 -16.98 -9.08
CA VAL A 68 -5.53 -18.33 -9.60
C VAL A 68 -6.82 -19.14 -9.79
N ALA A 69 -7.75 -19.11 -8.82
CA ALA A 69 -9.04 -19.78 -8.95
C ALA A 69 -9.89 -19.27 -10.12
N LEU A 70 -9.67 -18.01 -10.53
CA LEU A 70 -10.30 -17.39 -11.69
C LEU A 70 -9.53 -17.67 -13.01
N GLY A 71 -8.47 -18.46 -12.98
CA GLY A 71 -7.74 -18.96 -14.15
C GLY A 71 -6.45 -18.23 -14.49
N ALA A 72 -6.00 -17.25 -13.70
CA ALA A 72 -4.75 -16.55 -13.93
C ALA A 72 -3.52 -17.38 -13.56
N GLU A 73 -2.44 -17.18 -14.29
CA GLU A 73 -1.08 -17.48 -13.84
C GLU A 73 -0.52 -16.24 -13.11
N VAL A 74 0.04 -16.44 -11.91
CA VAL A 74 0.43 -15.33 -11.04
C VAL A 74 1.88 -15.49 -10.59
N ARG A 75 2.62 -14.39 -10.52
CA ARG A 75 3.92 -14.26 -9.85
C ARG A 75 3.88 -13.03 -8.96
N TRP A 76 4.48 -13.10 -7.78
CA TRP A 76 4.27 -12.08 -6.75
C TRP A 76 5.54 -11.65 -6.03
N ALA A 77 5.66 -10.34 -5.76
CA ALA A 77 6.63 -9.75 -4.84
C ALA A 77 5.92 -8.77 -3.88
N SER A 78 6.56 -8.46 -2.77
CA SER A 78 6.08 -7.40 -1.89
C SER A 78 6.47 -6.01 -2.44
N CYS A 79 5.64 -5.01 -2.19
CA CYS A 79 5.95 -3.61 -2.50
C CYS A 79 6.63 -2.86 -1.34
N ASN A 80 7.08 -3.56 -0.30
CA ASN A 80 7.76 -2.97 0.86
C ASN A 80 8.63 -4.03 1.57
N ILE A 81 9.84 -3.64 1.95
CA ILE A 81 10.85 -4.54 2.54
C ILE A 81 10.49 -5.08 3.93
N PHE A 82 9.53 -4.49 4.65
CA PHE A 82 9.16 -4.89 6.02
C PHE A 82 7.74 -5.44 6.16
N SER A 83 6.94 -5.43 5.09
CA SER A 83 5.51 -5.74 5.18
C SER A 83 5.16 -7.21 4.99
N THR A 84 6.08 -8.03 4.51
CA THR A 84 5.83 -9.45 4.27
C THR A 84 5.53 -10.20 5.58
N GLN A 85 4.51 -11.04 5.53
CA GLN A 85 4.26 -12.09 6.53
C GLN A 85 4.83 -13.40 5.97
N ASP A 86 5.95 -13.84 6.52
CA ASP A 86 6.73 -14.96 5.99
C ASP A 86 5.93 -16.26 5.94
N GLU A 87 5.02 -16.46 6.90
CA GLU A 87 4.10 -17.60 6.92
C GLU A 87 3.14 -17.59 5.73
N ALA A 88 2.64 -16.41 5.36
CA ALA A 88 1.74 -16.26 4.20
C ALA A 88 2.48 -16.53 2.89
N ALA A 89 3.68 -15.98 2.73
CA ALA A 89 4.52 -16.21 1.56
C ALA A 89 4.85 -17.71 1.40
N ALA A 90 5.26 -18.37 2.49
CA ALA A 90 5.54 -19.80 2.50
C ALA A 90 4.30 -20.65 2.11
N ALA A 91 3.12 -20.32 2.66
CA ALA A 91 1.89 -21.05 2.39
C ALA A 91 1.46 -20.93 0.91
N VAL A 92 1.61 -19.75 0.32
CA VAL A 92 1.29 -19.52 -1.10
C VAL A 92 2.23 -20.28 -2.02
N VAL A 93 3.53 -20.31 -1.71
CA VAL A 93 4.53 -21.08 -2.49
C VAL A 93 4.31 -22.57 -2.38
N VAL A 94 4.05 -23.08 -1.18
CA VAL A 94 3.81 -24.52 -0.97
C VAL A 94 2.50 -24.96 -1.65
N GLY A 95 1.44 -24.15 -1.55
CA GLY A 95 0.12 -24.48 -2.11
C GLY A 95 -0.40 -25.83 -1.61
N ASP A 96 -0.83 -26.69 -2.53
CA ASP A 96 -1.29 -28.06 -2.26
C ASP A 96 -0.11 -29.07 -2.16
N GLY A 97 1.13 -28.61 -2.32
CA GLY A 97 2.34 -29.45 -2.25
C GLY A 97 2.86 -29.63 -0.83
N THR A 98 4.17 -29.81 -0.74
CA THR A 98 4.90 -29.85 0.55
C THR A 98 6.08 -28.89 0.50
N PRO A 99 6.70 -28.55 1.63
CA PRO A 99 7.92 -27.73 1.63
C PRO A 99 9.04 -28.26 0.73
N GLU A 100 9.16 -29.60 0.59
CA GLU A 100 10.15 -30.25 -0.27
C GLU A 100 9.74 -30.30 -1.75
N ALA A 101 8.44 -30.17 -2.03
CA ALA A 101 7.86 -30.20 -3.37
C ALA A 101 6.73 -29.17 -3.50
N PRO A 102 7.04 -27.86 -3.44
CA PRO A 102 6.06 -26.82 -3.52
C PRO A 102 5.36 -26.80 -4.88
N SER A 103 4.06 -26.54 -4.89
CA SER A 103 3.22 -26.57 -6.11
C SER A 103 2.26 -25.39 -6.21
N GLY A 104 2.45 -24.37 -5.39
CA GLY A 104 1.61 -23.18 -5.39
C GLY A 104 2.06 -22.10 -6.37
N VAL A 105 2.07 -20.86 -5.94
CA VAL A 105 2.38 -19.69 -6.78
C VAL A 105 3.81 -19.21 -6.52
N PRO A 106 4.56 -18.83 -7.56
CA PRO A 106 5.86 -18.18 -7.40
C PRO A 106 5.75 -16.87 -6.60
N VAL A 107 6.42 -16.82 -5.44
CA VAL A 107 6.51 -15.63 -4.58
C VAL A 107 7.98 -15.32 -4.31
N PHE A 108 8.33 -14.05 -4.41
CA PHE A 108 9.65 -13.49 -4.12
C PHE A 108 9.48 -12.41 -3.05
N ALA A 109 9.34 -12.82 -1.79
CA ALA A 109 9.09 -11.89 -0.69
C ALA A 109 9.48 -12.51 0.66
N TRP A 110 10.14 -11.72 1.51
CA TRP A 110 10.40 -12.04 2.92
C TRP A 110 10.54 -10.77 3.73
N LYS A 111 10.29 -10.84 5.02
CA LYS A 111 10.41 -9.68 5.90
C LYS A 111 11.88 -9.33 6.13
N GLY A 112 12.27 -8.08 5.86
CA GLY A 112 13.62 -7.59 6.04
C GLY A 112 14.53 -7.77 4.81
N GLU A 113 13.95 -7.73 3.61
CA GLU A 113 14.71 -7.61 2.37
C GLU A 113 15.64 -6.40 2.40
N SER A 114 16.83 -6.50 1.77
CA SER A 114 17.60 -5.32 1.42
C SER A 114 16.97 -4.61 0.22
N LEU A 115 17.38 -3.37 -0.07
CA LEU A 115 16.88 -2.64 -1.24
C LEU A 115 17.28 -3.32 -2.56
N GLU A 116 18.45 -3.95 -2.62
CA GLU A 116 18.89 -4.72 -3.78
C GLU A 116 18.03 -6.00 -3.95
N GLU A 117 17.72 -6.68 -2.84
CA GLU A 117 16.85 -7.85 -2.86
C GLU A 117 15.42 -7.50 -3.26
N TYR A 118 14.91 -6.35 -2.80
CA TYR A 118 13.60 -5.82 -3.19
C TYR A 118 13.48 -5.63 -4.71
N TRP A 119 14.43 -4.92 -5.32
CA TRP A 119 14.41 -4.69 -6.76
C TRP A 119 14.70 -5.95 -7.58
N TRP A 120 15.52 -6.86 -7.05
CA TRP A 120 15.69 -8.19 -7.62
C TRP A 120 14.36 -8.98 -7.61
N ALA A 121 13.63 -8.95 -6.50
CA ALA A 121 12.32 -9.61 -6.38
C ALA A 121 11.29 -8.99 -7.33
N ALA A 122 11.25 -7.65 -7.43
CA ALA A 122 10.42 -6.93 -8.39
C ALA A 122 10.73 -7.30 -9.86
N ASP A 123 11.97 -7.63 -10.18
CA ASP A 123 12.33 -8.14 -11.51
C ASP A 123 11.79 -9.56 -11.77
N ARG A 124 11.82 -10.45 -10.76
CA ARG A 124 11.41 -11.86 -10.90
C ARG A 124 9.93 -12.06 -11.17
N ILE A 125 9.04 -11.12 -10.81
CA ILE A 125 7.61 -11.25 -11.08
C ILE A 125 7.26 -11.21 -12.57
N PHE A 126 8.17 -10.73 -13.42
CA PHE A 126 7.99 -10.65 -14.87
C PHE A 126 8.49 -11.89 -15.63
N ASP A 127 9.03 -12.88 -14.95
CA ASP A 127 9.66 -14.06 -15.57
C ASP A 127 8.64 -15.14 -15.97
N PHE A 128 7.63 -14.79 -16.73
CA PHE A 128 6.74 -15.76 -17.40
C PHE A 128 7.34 -16.23 -18.72
N ALA A 129 7.05 -17.46 -19.12
CA ALA A 129 7.56 -18.05 -20.37
C ALA A 129 7.21 -17.22 -21.60
N GLU A 130 6.02 -16.63 -21.64
CA GLU A 130 5.51 -15.79 -22.73
C GLU A 130 5.39 -14.30 -22.31
N GLY A 131 6.03 -13.90 -21.22
CA GLY A 131 5.89 -12.57 -20.62
C GLY A 131 4.56 -12.33 -19.90
N PRO A 132 4.49 -11.29 -19.04
CA PRO A 132 3.26 -10.89 -18.35
C PRO A 132 2.25 -10.29 -19.33
N THR A 133 0.97 -10.31 -18.94
CA THR A 133 -0.10 -9.63 -19.66
C THR A 133 -0.75 -8.52 -18.84
N LEU A 134 -0.70 -8.60 -17.53
CA LEU A 134 -1.27 -7.62 -16.61
C LEU A 134 -0.32 -7.36 -15.44
N ILE A 135 -0.43 -6.16 -14.87
CA ILE A 135 0.21 -5.80 -13.61
C ILE A 135 -0.88 -5.53 -12.57
N LEU A 136 -0.66 -6.00 -11.34
CA LEU A 136 -1.38 -5.57 -10.15
C LEU A 136 -0.35 -4.91 -9.24
N ASP A 137 -0.43 -3.61 -9.06
CA ASP A 137 0.60 -2.79 -8.42
C ASP A 137 0.08 -2.07 -7.18
N ASP A 138 0.98 -1.77 -6.28
CA ASP A 138 0.76 -0.96 -5.08
C ASP A 138 1.94 -0.01 -4.87
N GLY A 139 1.74 1.26 -5.21
CA GLY A 139 2.77 2.29 -5.21
C GLY A 139 3.40 2.55 -6.57
N GLY A 140 3.14 1.71 -7.56
CA GLY A 140 3.57 1.89 -8.94
C GLY A 140 5.00 1.46 -9.24
N ASP A 141 5.69 0.77 -8.34
CA ASP A 141 7.09 0.40 -8.53
C ASP A 141 7.27 -0.64 -9.63
N ALA A 142 6.41 -1.65 -9.73
CA ALA A 142 6.46 -2.65 -10.78
C ALA A 142 6.21 -2.02 -12.16
N THR A 143 5.22 -1.13 -12.26
CA THR A 143 4.91 -0.39 -13.48
C THR A 143 6.07 0.51 -13.90
N MET A 144 6.64 1.27 -12.95
CA MET A 144 7.78 2.15 -13.22
C MET A 144 9.02 1.36 -13.63
N TYR A 145 9.26 0.18 -13.04
CA TYR A 145 10.37 -0.70 -13.39
C TYR A 145 10.34 -1.09 -14.87
N VAL A 146 9.18 -1.48 -15.37
CA VAL A 146 9.00 -1.82 -16.80
C VAL A 146 9.17 -0.60 -17.69
N LEU A 147 8.50 0.52 -17.37
CA LEU A 147 8.47 1.70 -18.24
C LEU A 147 9.81 2.46 -18.27
N GLU A 148 10.50 2.60 -17.12
CA GLU A 148 11.84 3.20 -17.07
C GLU A 148 12.89 2.27 -17.70
N GLY A 149 12.71 0.95 -17.58
CA GLY A 149 13.52 -0.03 -18.29
C GLY A 149 13.40 0.10 -19.80
N ALA A 150 12.18 0.17 -20.35
CA ALA A 150 11.94 0.37 -21.78
C ALA A 150 12.48 1.72 -22.28
N ALA A 151 12.32 2.79 -21.49
CA ALA A 151 12.89 4.10 -21.80
C ALA A 151 14.44 4.07 -21.83
N SER A 152 15.04 3.34 -20.88
CA SER A 152 16.50 3.16 -20.81
C SER A 152 17.04 2.34 -21.98
N GLU A 153 16.33 1.30 -22.41
CA GLU A 153 16.66 0.53 -23.61
C GLU A 153 16.60 1.41 -24.86
N ALA A 154 15.55 2.21 -25.02
CA ALA A 154 15.41 3.16 -26.12
C ALA A 154 16.53 4.22 -26.13
N ALA A 155 16.97 4.66 -24.96
CA ALA A 155 18.08 5.62 -24.80
C ALA A 155 19.47 4.96 -24.92
N GLY A 156 19.55 3.64 -24.89
CA GLY A 156 20.80 2.87 -24.88
C GLY A 156 21.62 3.01 -23.59
N ARG A 157 21.03 3.51 -22.52
CA ARG A 157 21.69 3.70 -21.21
C ARG A 157 20.67 3.86 -20.07
N VAL A 158 21.04 3.40 -18.89
CA VAL A 158 20.32 3.70 -17.64
C VAL A 158 20.65 5.14 -17.18
N PRO A 159 19.71 5.88 -16.60
CA PRO A 159 19.99 7.19 -15.97
C PRO A 159 21.07 7.09 -14.90
N THR A 160 21.82 8.16 -14.69
CA THR A 160 22.82 8.22 -13.63
C THR A 160 22.20 8.90 -12.40
N ALA A 161 22.32 8.27 -11.23
CA ALA A 161 21.89 8.86 -9.99
C ALA A 161 22.73 10.09 -9.63
N GLY A 162 22.08 11.18 -9.18
CA GLY A 162 22.77 12.33 -8.62
C GLY A 162 23.46 11.98 -7.30
N GLU A 163 24.36 12.89 -6.84
CA GLU A 163 25.09 12.67 -5.57
C GLU A 163 24.14 12.54 -4.36
N ASP A 164 23.04 13.27 -4.36
CA ASP A 164 22.03 13.28 -3.29
C ASP A 164 20.86 12.33 -3.54
N ALA A 165 20.93 11.43 -4.55
CA ALA A 165 19.85 10.50 -4.84
C ALA A 165 19.61 9.54 -3.68
N PRO A 166 18.34 9.20 -3.35
CA PRO A 166 18.00 8.19 -2.36
C PRO A 166 18.69 6.84 -2.66
N GLU A 167 19.01 6.09 -1.62
CA GLU A 167 19.63 4.77 -1.74
C GLU A 167 18.73 3.80 -2.52
N GLU A 168 17.44 3.85 -2.28
CA GLU A 168 16.42 3.08 -3.01
C GLU A 168 16.45 3.33 -4.51
N TYR A 169 16.57 4.61 -4.94
CA TYR A 169 16.68 4.95 -6.37
C TYR A 169 18.00 4.45 -6.99
N ARG A 170 19.08 4.42 -6.21
CA ARG A 170 20.35 3.85 -6.67
C ARG A 170 20.26 2.33 -6.87
N ALA A 171 19.62 1.63 -5.93
CA ALA A 171 19.38 0.19 -6.05
C ALA A 171 18.48 -0.13 -7.25
N PHE A 172 17.42 0.67 -7.47
CA PHE A 172 16.57 0.57 -8.65
C PHE A 172 17.36 0.67 -9.96
N LEU A 173 18.20 1.71 -10.10
CA LEU A 173 19.01 1.88 -11.32
C LEU A 173 20.03 0.77 -11.53
N ALA A 174 20.64 0.29 -10.43
CA ALA A 174 21.59 -0.83 -10.50
C ALA A 174 20.91 -2.12 -10.98
N GLN A 175 19.69 -2.39 -10.50
CA GLN A 175 18.92 -3.56 -10.95
C GLN A 175 18.51 -3.41 -12.44
N LEU A 176 18.09 -2.22 -12.88
CA LEU A 176 17.80 -1.98 -14.30
C LEU A 176 19.02 -2.24 -15.20
N GLU A 177 20.20 -1.76 -14.80
CA GLU A 177 21.44 -1.97 -15.55
C GLU A 177 21.79 -3.46 -15.65
N THR A 178 21.63 -4.19 -14.55
CA THR A 178 21.83 -5.64 -14.49
C THR A 178 20.88 -6.36 -15.44
N ALA A 179 19.59 -6.10 -15.35
CA ALA A 179 18.56 -6.75 -16.16
C ALA A 179 18.71 -6.43 -17.66
N MET A 180 19.05 -5.17 -18.02
CA MET A 180 19.31 -4.78 -19.39
C MET A 180 20.55 -5.47 -19.98
N THR A 181 21.57 -5.69 -19.16
CA THR A 181 22.81 -6.38 -19.58
C THR A 181 22.56 -7.86 -19.79
N GLU A 182 21.82 -8.51 -18.90
CA GLU A 182 21.51 -9.94 -18.96
C GLU A 182 20.54 -10.28 -20.08
N ALA A 183 19.56 -9.43 -20.34
CA ALA A 183 18.52 -9.66 -21.34
C ALA A 183 18.17 -8.40 -22.17
N PRO A 184 19.04 -8.01 -23.12
CA PRO A 184 18.81 -6.82 -23.96
C PRO A 184 17.45 -6.86 -24.68
N GLY A 185 16.73 -5.73 -24.70
CA GLY A 185 15.40 -5.61 -25.28
C GLY A 185 14.27 -6.25 -24.48
N ARG A 186 14.55 -6.72 -23.25
CA ARG A 186 13.54 -7.35 -22.38
C ARG A 186 12.44 -6.38 -21.99
N PHE A 187 12.78 -5.19 -21.54
CA PHE A 187 11.81 -4.21 -21.07
C PHE A 187 10.90 -3.70 -22.17
N THR A 188 11.42 -3.52 -23.38
CA THR A 188 10.61 -3.18 -24.56
C THR A 188 9.55 -4.25 -24.80
N ARG A 189 9.95 -5.52 -24.79
CA ARG A 189 9.00 -6.64 -24.96
C ARG A 189 8.00 -6.74 -23.81
N LEU A 190 8.40 -6.46 -22.54
CA LEU A 190 7.50 -6.42 -21.40
C LEU A 190 6.45 -5.33 -21.59
N ALA A 191 6.86 -4.11 -21.92
CA ALA A 191 5.95 -2.98 -22.13
C ALA A 191 4.96 -3.22 -23.28
N GLU A 192 5.40 -3.89 -24.36
CA GLU A 192 4.54 -4.27 -25.49
C GLU A 192 3.55 -5.40 -25.15
N GLY A 193 3.91 -6.29 -24.20
CA GLY A 193 3.10 -7.44 -23.84
C GLY A 193 2.03 -7.13 -22.78
N ILE A 194 2.22 -6.09 -21.96
CA ILE A 194 1.30 -5.69 -20.89
C ILE A 194 0.08 -4.99 -21.50
N GLN A 195 -1.11 -5.47 -21.13
CA GLN A 195 -2.39 -4.97 -21.62
C GLN A 195 -3.08 -4.03 -20.62
N GLY A 196 -2.55 -3.89 -19.41
CA GLY A 196 -3.08 -2.98 -18.42
C GLY A 196 -2.50 -3.19 -17.02
N VAL A 197 -2.77 -2.21 -16.16
CA VAL A 197 -2.38 -2.21 -14.76
C VAL A 197 -3.56 -1.82 -13.86
N SER A 198 -3.70 -2.47 -12.71
CA SER A 198 -4.54 -1.97 -11.61
C SER A 198 -3.66 -1.50 -10.46
N GLU A 199 -3.98 -0.32 -9.91
CA GLU A 199 -3.16 0.34 -8.88
C GLU A 199 -3.95 0.52 -7.59
N GLU A 200 -3.36 0.09 -6.47
CA GLU A 200 -3.98 0.04 -5.16
C GLU A 200 -3.96 1.38 -4.40
N THR A 201 -2.88 2.17 -4.54
CA THR A 201 -2.65 3.29 -3.62
C THR A 201 -2.51 4.64 -4.30
N THR A 202 -2.83 5.72 -3.55
CA THR A 202 -2.76 7.11 -4.03
C THR A 202 -1.42 7.46 -4.67
N THR A 203 -0.30 6.99 -4.11
CA THR A 203 1.03 7.31 -4.62
C THR A 203 1.26 6.74 -6.02
N GLY A 204 0.91 5.48 -6.24
CA GLY A 204 1.01 4.85 -7.55
C GLY A 204 0.05 5.47 -8.56
N VAL A 205 -1.19 5.76 -8.14
CA VAL A 205 -2.17 6.49 -8.97
C VAL A 205 -1.63 7.83 -9.45
N ASN A 206 -1.00 8.61 -8.58
CA ASN A 206 -0.38 9.88 -8.96
C ASN A 206 0.75 9.71 -9.99
N ARG A 207 1.55 8.63 -9.88
CA ARG A 207 2.56 8.28 -10.89
C ARG A 207 1.91 7.96 -12.24
N LEU A 208 0.84 7.16 -12.25
CA LEU A 208 0.09 6.81 -13.46
C LEU A 208 -0.51 8.04 -14.14
N TYR A 209 -1.10 8.97 -13.40
CA TYR A 209 -1.61 10.24 -13.97
C TYR A 209 -0.49 11.06 -14.61
N ARG A 210 0.68 11.18 -13.96
CA ARG A 210 1.84 11.88 -14.53
C ARG A 210 2.35 11.22 -15.81
N LEU A 211 2.36 9.89 -15.87
CA LEU A 211 2.73 9.13 -17.08
C LEU A 211 1.72 9.38 -18.19
N ALA A 212 0.42 9.36 -17.91
CA ALA A 212 -0.64 9.62 -18.88
C ALA A 212 -0.57 11.06 -19.41
N GLU A 213 -0.42 12.06 -18.53
CA GLU A 213 -0.24 13.48 -18.92
C GLU A 213 0.99 13.70 -19.79
N ALA A 214 2.07 12.95 -19.54
CA ALA A 214 3.28 13.00 -20.35
C ALA A 214 3.22 12.17 -21.65
N GLY A 215 2.09 11.49 -21.92
CA GLY A 215 1.95 10.58 -23.07
C GLY A 215 2.88 9.36 -23.01
N ARG A 216 3.26 8.92 -21.81
CA ARG A 216 4.20 7.82 -21.54
C ARG A 216 3.55 6.57 -20.96
N LEU A 217 2.24 6.55 -20.79
CA LEU A 217 1.47 5.38 -20.35
C LEU A 217 1.01 4.61 -21.59
N PRO A 218 1.58 3.42 -21.89
CA PRO A 218 1.33 2.71 -23.15
C PRO A 218 0.19 1.69 -23.09
N PHE A 219 -0.56 1.65 -21.99
CA PHE A 219 -1.68 0.74 -21.75
C PHE A 219 -2.67 1.36 -20.77
N PRO A 220 -3.94 0.90 -20.73
CA PRO A 220 -4.91 1.37 -19.76
C PRO A 220 -4.51 1.06 -18.32
N ALA A 221 -4.82 1.97 -17.41
CA ALA A 221 -4.63 1.79 -15.98
C ALA A 221 -5.98 1.94 -15.24
N ILE A 222 -6.30 1.04 -14.33
CA ILE A 222 -7.45 1.18 -13.43
C ILE A 222 -6.97 1.63 -12.05
N ASN A 223 -7.41 2.83 -11.68
CA ASN A 223 -7.24 3.41 -10.37
C ASN A 223 -8.24 2.77 -9.39
N VAL A 224 -7.80 1.71 -8.71
CA VAL A 224 -8.60 1.03 -7.69
C VAL A 224 -8.71 1.87 -6.41
N ASN A 225 -7.68 2.67 -6.09
CA ASN A 225 -7.70 3.52 -4.89
C ASN A 225 -8.93 4.44 -4.83
N ASP A 226 -9.39 4.96 -5.97
CA ASP A 226 -10.50 5.91 -6.02
C ASP A 226 -11.88 5.24 -6.18
N SER A 227 -11.98 3.91 -6.20
CA SER A 227 -13.23 3.22 -5.91
C SER A 227 -13.68 3.62 -4.50
N VAL A 228 -14.97 3.95 -4.32
CA VAL A 228 -15.46 4.43 -3.02
C VAL A 228 -15.34 3.33 -1.96
N THR A 229 -15.63 2.09 -2.33
CA THR A 229 -15.49 0.91 -1.46
C THR A 229 -14.02 0.58 -1.14
N LYS A 230 -13.04 1.23 -1.79
CA LYS A 230 -11.62 1.19 -1.41
C LYS A 230 -11.26 2.40 -0.57
N SER A 231 -11.25 3.61 -1.13
CA SER A 231 -10.71 4.80 -0.47
C SER A 231 -11.44 5.20 0.81
N LYS A 232 -12.76 5.03 0.86
CA LYS A 232 -13.56 5.38 2.06
C LYS A 232 -13.62 4.26 3.11
N PHE A 233 -13.08 3.08 2.79
CA PHE A 233 -13.03 1.91 3.68
C PHE A 233 -11.60 1.58 4.10
N ASP A 234 -10.74 1.20 3.18
CA ASP A 234 -9.34 0.86 3.40
C ASP A 234 -8.58 2.03 4.02
N ASN A 235 -8.51 3.15 3.32
CA ASN A 235 -7.72 4.30 3.76
C ASN A 235 -8.21 4.88 5.10
N ARG A 236 -9.50 4.78 5.39
CA ARG A 236 -10.10 5.33 6.62
C ARG A 236 -10.27 4.29 7.73
N TYR A 237 -11.01 3.22 7.47
CA TYR A 237 -11.30 2.20 8.50
C TYR A 237 -10.14 1.25 8.71
N GLY A 238 -9.36 0.98 7.66
CA GLY A 238 -8.15 0.18 7.75
C GLY A 238 -7.12 0.80 8.67
N ILE A 239 -6.77 2.07 8.45
CA ILE A 239 -5.81 2.76 9.30
C ILE A 239 -6.34 2.99 10.72
N ARG A 240 -7.65 3.21 10.87
CA ARG A 240 -8.30 3.36 12.19
C ARG A 240 -8.08 2.14 13.07
N HIS A 241 -8.00 0.94 12.47
CA HIS A 241 -7.67 -0.30 13.18
C HIS A 241 -6.16 -0.49 13.32
N SER A 242 -5.40 -0.38 12.23
CA SER A 242 -4.00 -0.81 12.16
C SER A 242 -3.00 0.16 12.79
N LEU A 243 -3.31 1.47 12.86
CA LEU A 243 -2.44 2.45 13.52
C LEU A 243 -2.30 2.18 15.03
N PRO A 244 -3.37 2.03 15.82
CA PRO A 244 -3.24 1.66 17.22
C PRO A 244 -2.55 0.30 17.43
N ASP A 245 -2.78 -0.67 16.55
CA ASP A 245 -2.12 -1.97 16.61
C ASP A 245 -0.60 -1.82 16.44
N GLY A 246 -0.15 -1.06 15.44
CA GLY A 246 1.27 -0.78 15.22
C GLY A 246 1.91 -0.04 16.40
N LEU A 247 1.27 1.00 16.91
CA LEU A 247 1.74 1.77 18.07
C LEU A 247 1.86 0.89 19.33
N ASN A 248 0.83 0.09 19.62
CA ASN A 248 0.80 -0.77 20.79
C ASN A 248 1.87 -1.86 20.73
N ARG A 249 2.02 -2.54 19.61
CA ARG A 249 3.06 -3.57 19.43
C ARG A 249 4.46 -2.97 19.46
N ALA A 250 4.65 -1.79 18.85
CA ALA A 250 5.95 -1.12 18.83
C ALA A 250 6.39 -0.66 20.21
N THR A 251 5.52 0.01 20.97
CA THR A 251 5.93 0.82 22.11
C THR A 251 5.29 0.41 23.43
N ASP A 252 4.15 -0.27 23.37
CA ASP A 252 3.37 -0.66 24.56
C ASP A 252 2.96 0.53 25.46
N VAL A 253 2.93 1.75 24.88
CA VAL A 253 2.59 2.97 25.62
C VAL A 253 1.09 3.17 25.73
N LEU A 254 0.65 3.76 26.85
CA LEU A 254 -0.72 4.23 26.98
C LEU A 254 -0.95 5.44 26.04
N ILE A 255 -1.80 5.28 25.04
CA ILE A 255 -2.17 6.36 24.09
C ILE A 255 -3.05 7.40 24.78
N GLY A 256 -3.91 6.97 25.70
CA GLY A 256 -4.82 7.84 26.44
C GLY A 256 -4.10 8.97 27.19
N GLY A 257 -4.65 10.20 27.08
CA GLY A 257 -4.10 11.40 27.69
C GLY A 257 -2.91 12.04 26.97
N LYS A 258 -2.30 11.36 26.01
CA LYS A 258 -1.18 11.91 25.20
C LYS A 258 -1.67 12.94 24.20
N ILE A 259 -0.76 13.86 23.83
CA ILE A 259 -0.96 14.75 22.69
C ILE A 259 -0.46 14.04 21.45
N ALA A 260 -1.37 13.74 20.52
CA ALA A 260 -1.07 13.12 19.26
C ALA A 260 -1.28 14.12 18.11
N VAL A 261 -0.25 14.37 17.32
CA VAL A 261 -0.31 15.23 16.15
C VAL A 261 -0.43 14.35 14.91
N VAL A 262 -1.51 14.52 14.16
CA VAL A 262 -1.73 13.86 12.87
C VAL A 262 -1.43 14.86 11.77
N VAL A 263 -0.42 14.55 10.96
CA VAL A 263 0.03 15.40 9.85
C VAL A 263 -0.68 14.97 8.57
N GLY A 264 -1.67 15.76 8.15
CA GLY A 264 -2.59 15.46 7.06
C GLY A 264 -3.98 15.03 7.55
N TYR A 265 -5.05 15.44 6.81
CA TYR A 265 -6.44 15.09 7.14
C TYR A 265 -7.23 14.64 5.89
N GLY A 266 -6.56 13.91 4.99
CA GLY A 266 -7.18 13.09 3.94
C GLY A 266 -7.89 11.86 4.54
N ASP A 267 -8.24 10.87 3.75
CA ASP A 267 -8.95 9.68 4.24
C ASP A 267 -8.13 8.93 5.31
N VAL A 268 -6.83 8.78 5.12
CA VAL A 268 -5.90 8.17 6.08
C VAL A 268 -5.80 9.01 7.36
N GLY A 269 -5.60 10.32 7.22
CA GLY A 269 -5.52 11.23 8.36
C GLY A 269 -6.79 11.26 9.20
N LYS A 270 -7.97 11.20 8.57
CA LYS A 270 -9.26 11.07 9.26
C LYS A 270 -9.33 9.79 10.10
N GLY A 271 -8.98 8.66 9.50
CA GLY A 271 -8.94 7.38 10.22
C GLY A 271 -7.94 7.37 11.37
N ALA A 272 -6.73 7.92 11.16
CA ALA A 272 -5.70 8.05 12.19
C ALA A 272 -6.16 8.92 13.37
N ALA A 273 -6.71 10.10 13.08
CA ALA A 273 -7.23 11.01 14.10
C ALA A 273 -8.39 10.39 14.91
N GLU A 274 -9.34 9.74 14.23
CA GLU A 274 -10.45 9.03 14.89
C GLU A 274 -9.94 7.92 15.81
N ALA A 275 -8.96 7.12 15.36
CA ALA A 275 -8.38 6.03 16.13
C ALA A 275 -7.71 6.53 17.42
N LEU A 276 -6.83 7.53 17.29
CA LEU A 276 -6.10 8.09 18.43
C LEU A 276 -7.04 8.76 19.43
N ARG A 277 -8.04 9.51 18.95
CA ARG A 277 -9.10 10.07 19.81
C ARG A 277 -9.91 8.98 20.50
N GLY A 278 -10.24 7.89 19.77
CA GLY A 278 -10.95 6.74 20.33
C GLY A 278 -10.17 6.03 21.42
N GLN A 279 -8.84 6.09 21.40
CA GLN A 279 -7.94 5.60 22.47
C GLN A 279 -7.74 6.64 23.60
N GLY A 280 -8.40 7.80 23.53
CA GLY A 280 -8.33 8.83 24.56
C GLY A 280 -7.19 9.83 24.41
N ALA A 281 -6.53 9.90 23.26
CA ALA A 281 -5.54 10.94 22.96
C ALA A 281 -6.20 12.31 22.74
N ARG A 282 -5.44 13.36 23.04
CA ARG A 282 -5.75 14.75 22.64
C ARG A 282 -5.15 14.97 21.27
N VAL A 283 -5.99 14.91 20.23
CA VAL A 283 -5.53 14.94 18.84
C VAL A 283 -5.48 16.38 18.32
N ILE A 284 -4.34 16.73 17.69
CA ILE A 284 -4.12 17.95 16.93
C ILE A 284 -3.86 17.54 15.48
N VAL A 285 -4.43 18.26 14.53
CA VAL A 285 -4.27 18.02 13.10
C VAL A 285 -3.44 19.14 12.48
N THR A 286 -2.56 18.80 11.54
CA THR A 286 -1.94 19.79 10.65
C THR A 286 -2.37 19.52 9.22
N GLU A 287 -2.68 20.55 8.44
CA GLU A 287 -3.25 20.37 7.10
C GLU A 287 -2.95 21.59 6.21
N ILE A 288 -2.76 21.33 4.91
CA ILE A 288 -2.55 22.36 3.89
C ILE A 288 -3.81 22.64 3.07
N ASP A 289 -4.69 21.64 2.93
CA ASP A 289 -5.96 21.79 2.20
C ASP A 289 -6.98 22.49 3.10
N PRO A 290 -7.50 23.67 2.71
CA PRO A 290 -8.45 24.42 3.53
C PRO A 290 -9.77 23.69 3.74
N ILE A 291 -10.19 22.81 2.83
CA ILE A 291 -11.42 22.02 2.98
C ILE A 291 -11.20 20.94 4.03
N CYS A 292 -10.09 20.20 3.94
CA CYS A 292 -9.74 19.18 4.93
C CYS A 292 -9.49 19.80 6.32
N ALA A 293 -8.83 20.95 6.39
CA ALA A 293 -8.65 21.70 7.65
C ALA A 293 -9.99 22.13 8.26
N LEU A 294 -10.93 22.62 7.44
CA LEU A 294 -12.28 22.96 7.91
C LEU A 294 -13.04 21.73 8.41
N GLN A 295 -12.94 20.59 7.71
CA GLN A 295 -13.54 19.33 8.16
C GLN A 295 -12.95 18.90 9.50
N ALA A 296 -11.61 18.93 9.68
CA ALA A 296 -10.96 18.60 10.94
C ALA A 296 -11.49 19.48 12.10
N THR A 297 -11.68 20.77 11.84
CA THR A 297 -12.23 21.71 12.83
C THR A 297 -13.67 21.37 13.18
N MET A 298 -14.51 21.04 12.17
CA MET A 298 -15.90 20.60 12.39
C MET A 298 -16.01 19.28 13.15
N ASP A 299 -15.04 18.37 12.94
CA ASP A 299 -14.94 17.10 13.65
C ASP A 299 -14.43 17.26 15.10
N GLY A 300 -14.12 18.52 15.50
CA GLY A 300 -13.73 18.89 16.86
C GLY A 300 -12.24 18.75 17.16
N TYR A 301 -11.40 18.72 16.15
CA TYR A 301 -9.93 18.76 16.30
C TYR A 301 -9.39 20.20 16.29
N GLN A 302 -8.34 20.43 17.06
CA GLN A 302 -7.52 21.61 16.89
C GLN A 302 -6.73 21.46 15.59
N VAL A 303 -6.73 22.48 14.74
CA VAL A 303 -5.85 22.57 13.57
C VAL A 303 -4.77 23.60 13.85
N ALA A 304 -3.49 23.22 13.71
CA ALA A 304 -2.34 24.04 14.05
C ALA A 304 -1.18 23.84 13.07
N LEU A 305 -0.17 24.70 13.11
CA LEU A 305 1.08 24.47 12.41
C LEU A 305 1.93 23.45 13.19
N LEU A 306 2.58 22.54 12.49
CA LEU A 306 3.39 21.49 13.12
C LEU A 306 4.50 22.05 14.02
N PRO A 307 5.28 23.10 13.62
CA PRO A 307 6.29 23.70 14.50
C PRO A 307 5.73 24.25 15.82
N ASP A 308 4.49 24.77 15.81
CA ASP A 308 3.87 25.39 16.99
C ASP A 308 3.46 24.36 18.06
N VAL A 309 3.33 23.10 17.69
CA VAL A 309 2.85 22.02 18.56
C VAL A 309 3.90 20.90 18.79
N ALA A 310 5.04 20.96 18.11
CA ALA A 310 6.06 19.91 18.19
C ALA A 310 6.59 19.70 19.61
N GLU A 311 6.84 20.78 20.37
CA GLU A 311 7.38 20.69 21.73
C GLU A 311 6.45 20.00 22.74
N VAL A 312 5.14 19.93 22.46
CA VAL A 312 4.16 19.30 23.33
C VAL A 312 3.70 17.92 22.83
N ALA A 313 4.06 17.56 21.62
CA ALA A 313 3.64 16.32 20.99
C ALA A 313 4.28 15.08 21.66
N ASP A 314 3.45 14.12 22.06
CA ASP A 314 3.87 12.80 22.52
C ASP A 314 3.99 11.81 21.34
N ILE A 315 3.12 11.95 20.35
CA ILE A 315 3.02 11.09 19.18
C ILE A 315 2.86 11.99 17.94
N VAL A 316 3.65 11.76 16.91
CA VAL A 316 3.52 12.42 15.61
C VAL A 316 3.35 11.36 14.54
N ILE A 317 2.24 11.42 13.81
CA ILE A 317 1.90 10.46 12.74
C ILE A 317 1.73 11.20 11.42
N THR A 318 2.54 10.85 10.42
CA THR A 318 2.43 11.42 9.07
C THR A 318 1.52 10.58 8.18
N THR A 319 0.71 11.25 7.35
CA THR A 319 -0.36 10.63 6.56
C THR A 319 -0.55 11.31 5.20
N THR A 320 0.47 12.03 4.70
CA THR A 320 0.28 12.99 3.60
C THR A 320 0.63 12.43 2.22
N GLY A 321 1.45 11.37 2.15
CA GLY A 321 2.04 10.90 0.89
C GLY A 321 2.97 11.93 0.22
N ASN A 322 3.44 12.94 0.99
CA ASN A 322 4.34 13.99 0.53
C ASN A 322 5.77 13.71 1.01
N THR A 323 6.66 14.68 0.90
CA THR A 323 8.05 14.55 1.33
C THR A 323 8.40 15.58 2.40
N ARG A 324 9.20 15.19 3.40
CA ARG A 324 9.80 16.05 4.45
C ARG A 324 8.81 16.94 5.18
N VAL A 325 7.59 16.44 5.41
CA VAL A 325 6.58 17.17 6.20
C VAL A 325 6.96 17.25 7.67
N VAL A 326 7.81 16.32 8.14
CA VAL A 326 8.50 16.37 9.44
C VAL A 326 10.00 16.52 9.14
N ASP A 327 10.47 17.75 9.10
CA ASP A 327 11.86 18.08 8.81
C ASP A 327 12.76 17.96 10.05
N VAL A 328 14.06 18.20 9.85
CA VAL A 328 15.08 18.11 10.91
C VAL A 328 14.81 19.07 12.05
N ASP A 329 14.30 20.27 11.78
CA ASP A 329 14.06 21.28 12.82
C ASP A 329 12.86 20.90 13.67
N VAL A 330 11.81 20.34 13.08
CA VAL A 330 10.67 19.76 13.82
C VAL A 330 11.15 18.60 14.68
N LEU A 331 11.96 17.66 14.14
CA LEU A 331 12.48 16.50 14.89
C LEU A 331 13.30 16.94 16.11
N ARG A 332 14.10 18.00 15.98
CA ARG A 332 14.87 18.58 17.09
C ARG A 332 13.99 19.23 18.16
N SER A 333 12.86 19.79 17.76
CA SER A 333 11.94 20.48 18.68
C SER A 333 11.05 19.52 19.47
N LEU A 334 10.89 18.29 19.02
CA LEU A 334 10.09 17.27 19.72
C LEU A 334 10.64 17.04 21.12
N LYS A 335 9.71 16.88 22.08
CA LYS A 335 10.09 16.58 23.46
C LYS A 335 10.74 15.19 23.59
N PRO A 336 11.58 14.97 24.63
CA PRO A 336 12.15 13.66 24.91
C PRO A 336 11.08 12.58 25.08
N GLY A 337 11.29 11.44 24.43
CA GLY A 337 10.38 10.30 24.43
C GLY A 337 9.22 10.42 23.44
N ALA A 338 9.18 11.44 22.59
CA ALA A 338 8.18 11.54 21.52
C ALA A 338 8.31 10.37 20.54
N ILE A 339 7.17 9.84 20.10
CA ILE A 339 7.07 8.75 19.13
C ILE A 339 6.73 9.34 17.76
N VAL A 340 7.53 9.02 16.77
CA VAL A 340 7.34 9.48 15.39
C VAL A 340 7.13 8.27 14.49
N GLY A 341 6.05 8.29 13.72
CA GLY A 341 5.73 7.21 12.79
C GLY A 341 5.05 7.73 11.53
N ASN A 342 5.14 6.93 10.49
CA ASN A 342 4.54 7.21 9.20
C ASN A 342 3.51 6.12 8.84
N VAL A 343 2.42 6.52 8.22
CA VAL A 343 1.44 5.64 7.60
C VAL A 343 1.12 6.05 6.15
N GLY A 344 1.96 6.92 5.58
CA GLY A 344 2.03 7.15 4.14
C GLY A 344 2.85 6.05 3.45
N HIS A 345 2.70 5.90 2.15
CA HIS A 345 3.26 4.75 1.41
C HIS A 345 4.80 4.68 1.47
N PHE A 346 5.49 5.80 1.28
CA PHE A 346 6.95 5.88 1.29
C PHE A 346 7.52 6.48 2.57
N ASP A 347 8.81 6.32 2.79
CA ASP A 347 9.55 6.80 3.97
C ASP A 347 10.02 8.26 3.89
N ASP A 348 9.64 8.98 2.84
CA ASP A 348 10.09 10.35 2.59
C ASP A 348 9.41 11.42 3.45
N GLU A 349 8.33 11.10 4.15
CA GLU A 349 7.58 12.09 4.93
C GLU A 349 8.34 12.60 6.14
N ILE A 350 9.21 11.77 6.72
CA ILE A 350 10.08 12.09 7.85
C ILE A 350 11.51 12.21 7.33
N ASP A 351 12.15 13.38 7.49
CA ASP A 351 13.49 13.65 6.96
C ASP A 351 14.60 12.96 7.78
N LEU A 352 14.60 11.62 7.80
CA LEU A 352 15.64 10.85 8.46
C LEU A 352 16.99 10.94 7.71
N ALA A 353 16.96 11.11 6.40
CA ALA A 353 18.17 11.30 5.61
C ALA A 353 18.89 12.63 5.98
N GLY A 354 18.13 13.70 6.13
CA GLY A 354 18.63 14.97 6.65
C GLY A 354 19.13 14.84 8.08
N LEU A 355 18.39 14.12 8.92
CA LEU A 355 18.76 13.91 10.31
C LEU A 355 20.10 13.13 10.48
N ARG A 356 20.36 12.13 9.66
CA ARG A 356 21.64 11.39 9.64
C ARG A 356 22.86 12.24 9.31
N ARG A 357 22.67 13.38 8.64
CA ARG A 357 23.73 14.33 8.29
C ARG A 357 24.06 15.31 9.43
N VAL A 358 23.30 15.30 10.50
CA VAL A 358 23.51 16.17 11.66
C VAL A 358 24.63 15.62 12.51
N ASP A 359 25.67 16.42 12.75
CA ASP A 359 26.79 16.04 13.60
C ASP A 359 26.32 15.72 15.03
N GLY A 360 26.77 14.58 15.56
CA GLY A 360 26.46 14.13 16.91
C GLY A 360 25.14 13.38 17.07
N VAL A 361 24.41 13.13 15.97
CA VAL A 361 23.25 12.23 16.00
C VAL A 361 23.70 10.79 16.21
N SER A 362 22.99 10.07 17.06
CA SER A 362 23.17 8.63 17.24
C SER A 362 21.83 7.90 17.21
N VAL A 363 21.86 6.65 16.75
CA VAL A 363 20.68 5.78 16.59
C VAL A 363 20.94 4.44 17.25
N VAL A 364 19.97 3.95 18.00
CA VAL A 364 20.01 2.62 18.63
C VAL A 364 18.70 1.90 18.33
N GLU A 365 18.76 0.73 17.72
CA GLU A 365 17.59 -0.15 17.63
C GLU A 365 17.34 -0.77 19.01
N ILE A 366 16.23 -0.39 19.66
CA ILE A 366 15.87 -0.89 20.99
C ILE A 366 15.04 -2.18 20.95
N LYS A 367 14.38 -2.42 19.86
CA LYS A 367 13.78 -3.70 19.44
C LYS A 367 13.45 -3.65 17.94
N PRO A 368 13.13 -4.77 17.27
CA PRO A 368 12.88 -4.77 15.83
C PRO A 368 11.91 -3.68 15.40
N GLN A 369 12.34 -2.86 14.43
CA GLN A 369 11.56 -1.74 13.85
C GLN A 369 11.23 -0.61 14.85
N VAL A 370 11.97 -0.48 15.95
CA VAL A 370 11.86 0.62 16.92
C VAL A 370 13.26 1.18 17.20
N HIS A 371 13.50 2.37 16.70
CA HIS A 371 14.80 3.04 16.80
C HIS A 371 14.72 4.28 17.69
N GLU A 372 15.60 4.37 18.68
CA GLU A 372 15.82 5.57 19.48
C GLU A 372 16.89 6.44 18.81
N TRP A 373 16.53 7.67 18.54
CA TRP A 373 17.41 8.69 17.97
C TRP A 373 17.76 9.72 19.04
N THR A 374 19.03 9.89 19.31
CA THR A 374 19.53 11.00 20.13
C THR A 374 19.99 12.13 19.21
N ILE A 375 19.36 13.28 19.32
CA ILE A 375 19.51 14.41 18.40
C ILE A 375 20.05 15.61 19.15
N PRO A 376 21.19 16.20 18.76
CA PRO A 376 21.69 17.46 19.31
C PRO A 376 20.72 18.61 19.04
N VAL A 377 20.47 19.43 20.06
CA VAL A 377 19.62 20.60 20.00
C VAL A 377 20.49 21.85 20.10
N PRO A 378 20.49 22.72 19.06
CA PRO A 378 21.24 23.96 19.10
C PRO A 378 20.79 24.88 20.23
N THR A 379 21.72 25.56 20.91
CA THR A 379 21.43 26.49 22.01
C THR A 379 20.51 27.63 21.59
N GLU A 380 20.66 28.12 20.36
CA GLU A 380 19.84 29.16 19.74
C GLU A 380 18.37 28.72 19.52
N ALA A 381 18.07 27.44 19.55
CA ALA A 381 16.68 26.94 19.50
C ALA A 381 15.88 27.30 20.76
N GLY A 382 16.55 27.70 21.85
CA GLY A 382 15.89 28.17 23.08
C GLY A 382 15.15 27.10 23.88
N LEU A 383 15.30 25.81 23.55
CA LEU A 383 14.54 24.69 24.13
C LEU A 383 15.03 24.25 25.52
N GLY A 384 16.09 24.87 26.06
CA GLY A 384 16.61 24.60 27.41
C GLY A 384 17.20 23.21 27.60
N ARG A 385 17.56 22.50 26.52
CA ARG A 385 18.18 21.18 26.51
C ARG A 385 19.26 21.09 25.43
N GLU A 386 20.28 20.25 25.64
CA GLU A 386 21.37 20.04 24.69
C GLU A 386 21.06 18.91 23.69
N THR A 387 20.19 17.99 24.05
CA THR A 387 19.77 16.88 23.21
C THR A 387 18.28 16.56 23.41
N THR A 388 17.65 15.96 22.40
CA THR A 388 16.35 15.28 22.53
C THR A 388 16.48 13.83 22.09
N GLN A 389 15.72 12.92 22.72
CA GLN A 389 15.61 11.51 22.33
C GLN A 389 14.21 11.25 21.83
N ILE A 390 14.08 10.72 20.64
CA ILE A 390 12.79 10.36 20.06
C ILE A 390 12.80 8.89 19.61
N LEU A 391 11.62 8.30 19.55
CA LEU A 391 11.44 6.97 18.98
C LEU A 391 10.91 7.10 17.54
N VAL A 392 11.63 6.52 16.58
CA VAL A 392 11.15 6.43 15.19
C VAL A 392 10.76 4.98 14.90
N LEU A 393 9.55 4.80 14.40
CA LEU A 393 8.98 3.49 14.09
C LEU A 393 9.20 3.12 12.62
N SER A 394 9.52 1.84 12.38
CA SER A 394 9.70 1.25 11.05
C SER A 394 10.63 2.06 10.13
N GLU A 395 11.64 2.72 10.71
CA GLU A 395 12.58 3.57 9.96
C GLU A 395 11.90 4.65 9.08
N GLY A 396 10.73 5.17 9.53
CA GLY A 396 9.94 6.13 8.78
C GLY A 396 9.03 5.53 7.71
N ARG A 397 9.04 4.20 7.53
CA ARG A 397 8.13 3.48 6.63
C ARG A 397 6.78 3.22 7.31
N LEU A 398 5.88 2.52 6.62
CA LEU A 398 4.54 2.15 7.11
C LEU A 398 4.60 1.40 8.45
N LEU A 399 4.38 2.10 9.57
CA LEU A 399 4.45 1.49 10.91
C LEU A 399 3.37 0.42 11.15
N ASN A 400 2.20 0.58 10.54
CA ASN A 400 1.10 -0.38 10.67
C ASN A 400 1.39 -1.74 10.01
N LEU A 401 2.37 -1.80 9.11
CA LEU A 401 2.89 -3.03 8.50
C LEU A 401 4.23 -3.44 9.08
N GLY A 402 5.15 -2.51 9.25
CA GLY A 402 6.48 -2.80 9.80
C GLY A 402 6.44 -3.22 11.27
N ASN A 403 5.61 -2.59 12.09
CA ASN A 403 5.44 -2.90 13.51
C ASN A 403 4.24 -3.82 13.81
N ALA A 404 3.35 -4.05 12.84
CA ALA A 404 2.17 -4.90 12.98
C ALA A 404 1.91 -5.72 11.71
N THR A 405 0.66 -5.98 11.38
CA THR A 405 0.26 -6.85 10.27
C THR A 405 -0.62 -6.17 9.21
N GLY A 406 -0.73 -4.84 9.28
CA GLY A 406 -1.50 -4.05 8.33
C GLY A 406 -2.99 -3.98 8.62
N HIS A 407 -3.76 -3.69 7.59
CA HIS A 407 -5.20 -3.51 7.69
C HIS A 407 -5.93 -4.83 7.95
N PRO A 408 -7.10 -4.81 8.63
CA PRO A 408 -7.86 -6.01 8.95
C PRO A 408 -8.47 -6.63 7.69
N SER A 409 -8.64 -7.95 7.72
CA SER A 409 -9.08 -8.76 6.58
C SER A 409 -10.39 -8.28 5.95
N PHE A 410 -11.37 -7.88 6.76
CA PHE A 410 -12.66 -7.40 6.24
C PHE A 410 -12.51 -6.16 5.34
N VAL A 411 -11.67 -5.21 5.74
CA VAL A 411 -11.40 -3.99 4.94
C VAL A 411 -10.65 -4.34 3.66
N MET A 412 -9.63 -5.21 3.76
CA MET A 412 -8.88 -5.67 2.59
C MET A 412 -9.73 -6.51 1.64
N SER A 413 -10.78 -7.17 2.13
CA SER A 413 -11.78 -7.81 1.25
C SER A 413 -12.42 -6.82 0.28
N ALA A 414 -12.75 -5.60 0.74
CA ALA A 414 -13.32 -4.58 -0.14
C ALA A 414 -12.30 -4.11 -1.19
N SER A 415 -11.06 -3.79 -0.77
CA SER A 415 -9.99 -3.37 -1.68
C SER A 415 -9.69 -4.45 -2.72
N PHE A 416 -9.50 -5.68 -2.28
CA PHE A 416 -9.12 -6.78 -3.16
C PHE A 416 -10.27 -7.28 -4.04
N SER A 417 -11.52 -7.09 -3.63
CA SER A 417 -12.66 -7.28 -4.54
C SER A 417 -12.61 -6.30 -5.71
N ASN A 418 -12.26 -5.04 -5.46
CA ASN A 418 -12.03 -4.06 -6.52
C ASN A 418 -10.84 -4.45 -7.41
N GLN A 419 -9.74 -4.97 -6.85
CA GLN A 419 -8.60 -5.46 -7.63
C GLN A 419 -8.98 -6.61 -8.56
N VAL A 420 -9.70 -7.61 -8.06
CA VAL A 420 -10.17 -8.74 -8.87
C VAL A 420 -11.05 -8.25 -10.03
N LEU A 421 -12.00 -7.35 -9.75
CA LEU A 421 -12.86 -6.78 -10.77
C LEU A 421 -12.08 -5.96 -11.79
N ALA A 422 -11.08 -5.18 -11.34
CA ALA A 422 -10.20 -4.41 -12.23
C ALA A 422 -9.38 -5.32 -13.17
N GLN A 423 -8.83 -6.41 -12.65
CA GLN A 423 -8.09 -7.37 -13.47
C GLN A 423 -9.01 -8.07 -14.48
N ILE A 424 -10.24 -8.40 -14.10
CA ILE A 424 -11.25 -8.97 -15.02
C ILE A 424 -11.59 -7.95 -16.12
N GLU A 425 -11.87 -6.68 -15.77
CA GLU A 425 -12.16 -5.62 -16.73
C GLU A 425 -11.01 -5.42 -17.73
N LEU A 426 -9.78 -5.30 -17.23
CA LEU A 426 -8.60 -5.13 -18.09
C LEU A 426 -8.38 -6.32 -19.03
N TRP A 427 -8.58 -7.55 -18.54
CA TRP A 427 -8.35 -8.75 -19.33
C TRP A 427 -9.45 -9.00 -20.36
N THR A 428 -10.72 -8.86 -19.96
CA THR A 428 -11.86 -9.22 -20.82
C THR A 428 -12.37 -8.08 -21.68
N ARG A 429 -12.10 -6.83 -21.29
CA ARG A 429 -12.62 -5.61 -21.93
C ARG A 429 -11.54 -4.55 -22.13
N GLY A 430 -10.26 -4.91 -22.08
CA GLY A 430 -9.14 -3.96 -22.23
C GLY A 430 -9.23 -3.08 -23.48
N SER A 431 -9.79 -3.62 -24.57
CA SER A 431 -10.00 -2.85 -25.82
C SER A 431 -11.06 -1.73 -25.72
N ASP A 432 -11.86 -1.71 -24.66
CA ASP A 432 -12.87 -0.66 -24.41
C ASP A 432 -12.24 0.58 -23.73
N TYR A 433 -10.99 0.47 -23.27
CA TYR A 433 -10.24 1.50 -22.56
C TYR A 433 -9.10 2.05 -23.43
N ASP A 434 -8.93 3.36 -23.42
CA ASP A 434 -7.77 4.02 -23.99
C ASP A 434 -6.58 3.99 -23.00
N ASP A 435 -5.37 4.37 -23.48
CA ASP A 435 -4.14 4.39 -22.68
C ASP A 435 -4.14 5.57 -21.70
N ALA A 436 -5.06 5.51 -20.75
CA ALA A 436 -5.30 6.53 -19.73
C ALA A 436 -5.59 5.89 -18.37
N VAL A 437 -5.79 6.72 -17.36
CA VAL A 437 -6.17 6.27 -16.01
C VAL A 437 -7.69 6.28 -15.88
N HIS A 438 -8.26 5.13 -15.63
CA HIS A 438 -9.69 4.89 -15.48
C HIS A 438 -10.06 4.51 -14.05
N ARG A 439 -11.33 4.49 -13.75
CA ARG A 439 -11.91 3.98 -12.50
C ARG A 439 -12.93 2.92 -12.83
N LEU A 440 -13.16 2.00 -11.91
CA LEU A 440 -14.26 1.06 -12.00
C LEU A 440 -15.60 1.79 -12.05
N SER A 441 -16.57 1.23 -12.76
CA SER A 441 -17.92 1.79 -12.83
C SER A 441 -18.59 1.82 -11.45
N LYS A 442 -19.58 2.71 -11.30
CA LYS A 442 -20.35 2.78 -10.06
C LYS A 442 -21.11 1.48 -9.76
N GLU A 443 -21.49 0.74 -10.78
CA GLU A 443 -22.12 -0.58 -10.64
C GLU A 443 -21.19 -1.59 -9.97
N LEU A 444 -19.93 -1.62 -10.39
CA LEU A 444 -18.93 -2.53 -9.79
C LEU A 444 -18.58 -2.10 -8.36
N ASP A 445 -18.48 -0.81 -8.09
CA ASP A 445 -18.25 -0.27 -6.75
C ASP A 445 -19.43 -0.63 -5.81
N GLU A 446 -20.68 -0.45 -6.25
CA GLU A 446 -21.86 -0.89 -5.49
C GLU A 446 -21.94 -2.43 -5.34
N LYS A 447 -21.49 -3.20 -6.34
CA LYS A 447 -21.41 -4.66 -6.24
C LYS A 447 -20.49 -5.07 -5.08
N VAL A 448 -19.31 -4.46 -4.97
CA VAL A 448 -18.40 -4.71 -3.85
C VAL A 448 -19.07 -4.46 -2.51
N ALA A 449 -19.76 -3.31 -2.36
CA ALA A 449 -20.49 -3.02 -1.11
C ALA A 449 -21.56 -4.07 -0.81
N ARG A 450 -22.37 -4.45 -1.81
CA ARG A 450 -23.43 -5.46 -1.64
C ARG A 450 -22.92 -6.82 -1.21
N LEU A 451 -21.74 -7.24 -1.69
CA LEU A 451 -21.12 -8.51 -1.31
C LEU A 451 -20.69 -8.56 0.17
N HIS A 452 -20.47 -7.40 0.81
CA HIS A 452 -20.03 -7.32 2.20
C HIS A 452 -21.17 -7.16 3.22
N LEU A 453 -22.31 -6.58 2.81
CA LEU A 453 -23.41 -6.26 3.73
C LEU A 453 -23.99 -7.47 4.47
N PRO A 454 -24.22 -8.64 3.82
CA PRO A 454 -24.79 -9.81 4.50
C PRO A 454 -23.93 -10.30 5.67
N ALA A 455 -22.61 -10.24 5.55
CA ALA A 455 -21.69 -10.65 6.62
C ALA A 455 -21.79 -9.78 7.87
N LEU A 456 -22.28 -8.54 7.71
CA LEU A 456 -22.52 -7.59 8.80
C LEU A 456 -23.98 -7.64 9.30
N GLY A 457 -24.82 -8.52 8.73
CA GLY A 457 -26.25 -8.57 9.06
C GLY A 457 -27.02 -7.32 8.61
N ALA A 458 -26.46 -6.53 7.69
CA ALA A 458 -27.08 -5.33 7.17
C ALA A 458 -28.11 -5.66 6.09
N GLN A 459 -29.25 -4.96 6.10
CA GLN A 459 -30.32 -5.10 5.13
C GLN A 459 -30.53 -3.76 4.43
N LEU A 460 -30.56 -3.78 3.10
CA LEU A 460 -30.85 -2.60 2.29
C LEU A 460 -32.37 -2.40 2.17
N SER A 461 -32.82 -1.14 2.23
CA SER A 461 -34.15 -0.78 1.78
C SER A 461 -34.22 -0.85 0.26
N GLU A 462 -35.37 -1.25 -0.27
CA GLU A 462 -35.62 -1.30 -1.70
C GLU A 462 -36.48 -0.11 -2.14
N LEU A 463 -36.12 0.49 -3.28
CA LEU A 463 -36.95 1.54 -3.90
C LEU A 463 -38.21 0.94 -4.54
N THR A 464 -39.33 1.62 -4.35
CA THR A 464 -40.49 1.38 -5.25
C THR A 464 -40.19 1.98 -6.63
N LYS A 465 -40.90 1.54 -7.64
CA LYS A 465 -40.79 2.12 -8.99
C LYS A 465 -41.07 3.62 -9.01
N GLU A 466 -42.09 4.07 -8.24
CA GLU A 466 -42.42 5.48 -8.10
C GLU A 466 -41.28 6.30 -7.45
N GLN A 467 -40.64 5.74 -6.44
CA GLN A 467 -39.50 6.38 -5.79
C GLN A 467 -38.29 6.46 -6.74
N ALA A 468 -37.98 5.39 -7.45
CA ALA A 468 -36.91 5.34 -8.43
C ALA A 468 -37.11 6.35 -9.57
N GLU A 469 -38.33 6.41 -10.14
CA GLU A 469 -38.72 7.40 -11.15
C GLU A 469 -38.58 8.84 -10.62
N TYR A 470 -39.02 9.09 -9.38
CA TYR A 470 -38.93 10.43 -8.76
C TYR A 470 -37.50 10.96 -8.64
N ILE A 471 -36.54 10.10 -8.29
CA ILE A 471 -35.13 10.50 -8.15
C ILE A 471 -34.30 10.22 -9.41
N GLY A 472 -34.88 9.63 -10.45
CA GLY A 472 -34.22 9.41 -11.75
C GLY A 472 -33.13 8.35 -11.73
N VAL A 473 -33.33 7.24 -10.99
CA VAL A 473 -32.41 6.09 -10.94
C VAL A 473 -33.19 4.80 -11.21
N ASP A 474 -32.45 3.70 -11.51
CA ASP A 474 -33.06 2.38 -11.55
C ASP A 474 -33.35 1.86 -10.14
N VAL A 475 -34.39 0.99 -10.02
CA VAL A 475 -34.72 0.36 -8.71
C VAL A 475 -33.55 -0.41 -8.12
N ALA A 476 -32.72 -1.01 -8.96
CA ALA A 476 -31.55 -1.80 -8.55
C ALA A 476 -30.25 -0.98 -8.41
N GLY A 477 -30.28 0.31 -8.73
CA GLY A 477 -29.10 1.18 -8.78
C GLY A 477 -28.45 1.24 -10.18
N PRO A 478 -27.31 1.89 -10.35
CA PRO A 478 -26.57 2.62 -9.29
C PRO A 478 -27.34 3.86 -8.78
N TYR A 479 -27.25 4.11 -7.48
CA TYR A 479 -28.03 5.18 -6.82
C TYR A 479 -27.39 6.55 -6.89
N LYS A 480 -26.13 6.64 -7.30
CA LYS A 480 -25.37 7.87 -7.46
C LYS A 480 -24.67 7.90 -8.82
N PRO A 481 -24.56 9.09 -9.45
CA PRO A 481 -23.82 9.23 -10.70
C PRO A 481 -22.31 8.98 -10.49
N ASP A 482 -21.59 8.68 -11.58
CA ASP A 482 -20.16 8.33 -11.57
C ASP A 482 -19.26 9.40 -10.94
N HIS A 483 -19.62 10.66 -11.05
CA HIS A 483 -18.86 11.77 -10.48
C HIS A 483 -19.06 11.97 -8.96
N TYR A 484 -20.08 11.33 -8.37
CA TYR A 484 -20.36 11.48 -6.94
C TYR A 484 -19.28 10.81 -6.09
N ARG A 485 -18.80 11.56 -5.08
CA ARG A 485 -17.84 11.08 -4.07
C ARG A 485 -18.47 11.20 -2.69
N TYR A 486 -18.53 10.09 -1.98
CA TYR A 486 -19.14 9.97 -0.64
C TYR A 486 -18.40 10.75 0.43
#